data_f2b50a026110bd6f81a2a9663951ee89
#
_entry.id   f2b50a026110bd6f81a2a9663951ee89
#
_cell.length_a   1.000
_cell.length_b   1.000
_cell.length_c   1.000
_cell.angle_alpha   90.00
_cell.angle_beta   90.00
_cell.angle_gamma   90.00
#
_symmetry.space_group_name_H-M   'P 1'
#
loop_
_entity.id
_entity.type
_entity.pdbx_description
1 polymer ?
#
loop_
_entity_poly.entity_id
_entity_poly.type
_entity_poly.pdbx_seq_one_letter_code
_entity_poly.pdbx_strand_id
1 'polypeptide(L)'
;MSQTSERVRREWKIGDAKRDEGLTTPEDIQRFDDILYGADPVWNLLDIYRPKNQDGKLPVIVNIHGGGWVYGDKEIYQFYGMSLAQRGFAVVNFSYRLAPEAKFPAQLEDINNVITWMYQNGDK
;
A
#
# COMPACT_ATOMS: atom_id res chain seq x y z
N MET A 1 8.14 -3.61 22.05
CA MET A 1 8.76 -2.97 20.85
C MET A 1 10.09 -2.36 21.23
N SER A 2 11.10 -2.40 20.36
CA SER A 2 12.40 -1.81 20.65
C SER A 2 12.33 -0.27 20.58
N GLN A 3 13.24 0.38 21.31
CA GLN A 3 13.33 1.85 21.28
C GLN A 3 13.65 2.36 19.87
N THR A 4 14.49 1.62 19.14
CA THR A 4 14.84 1.98 17.77
C THR A 4 13.63 1.93 16.84
N SER A 5 12.81 0.88 16.94
CA SER A 5 11.60 0.75 16.13
C SER A 5 10.60 1.86 16.44
N GLU A 6 10.44 2.19 17.72
CA GLU A 6 9.54 3.27 18.13
C GLU A 6 10.00 4.63 17.59
N ARG A 7 11.31 4.88 17.65
CA ARG A 7 11.88 6.11 17.13
C ARG A 7 11.67 6.22 15.62
N VAL A 8 11.96 5.15 14.87
CA VAL A 8 11.76 5.11 13.42
C VAL A 8 10.31 5.40 13.08
N ARG A 9 9.37 4.71 13.74
CA ARG A 9 7.94 4.93 13.47
C ARG A 9 7.53 6.37 13.71
N ARG A 10 8.00 6.98 14.81
CA ARG A 10 7.65 8.35 15.14
C ARG A 10 8.25 9.35 14.15
N GLU A 11 9.56 9.26 13.91
CA GLU A 11 10.26 10.23 13.09
C GLU A 11 9.85 10.13 11.60
N TRP A 12 9.73 8.91 11.09
CA TRP A 12 9.38 8.71 9.69
C TRP A 12 7.93 9.07 9.41
N LYS A 13 7.05 8.81 10.37
CA LYS A 13 5.64 9.20 10.23
C LYS A 13 5.50 10.72 10.13
N ILE A 14 6.25 11.46 10.93
CA ILE A 14 6.25 12.93 10.88
C ILE A 14 6.76 13.41 9.53
N GLY A 15 7.86 12.84 9.04
CA GLY A 15 8.43 13.19 7.75
C GLY A 15 7.48 12.90 6.59
N ASP A 16 6.85 11.73 6.59
CA ASP A 16 5.91 11.35 5.54
C ASP A 16 4.65 12.22 5.56
N ALA A 17 4.13 12.53 6.74
CA ALA A 17 2.98 13.41 6.88
C ALA A 17 3.28 14.81 6.35
N LYS A 18 4.48 15.32 6.63
CA LYS A 18 4.92 16.63 6.13
C LYS A 18 5.08 16.63 4.61
N ARG A 19 5.65 15.56 4.06
CA ARG A 19 5.79 15.39 2.60
C ARG A 19 4.41 15.46 1.92
N ASP A 20 3.41 14.81 2.50
CA ASP A 20 2.08 14.67 1.90
C ASP A 20 1.13 15.82 2.24
N GLU A 21 1.59 16.79 3.03
CA GLU A 21 0.77 17.91 3.46
C GLU A 21 0.20 18.68 2.25
N GLY A 22 -1.11 18.86 2.25
CA GLY A 22 -1.80 19.57 1.19
C GLY A 22 -2.10 18.75 -0.07
N LEU A 23 -1.65 17.50 -0.14
CA LEU A 23 -1.94 16.65 -1.28
C LEU A 23 -3.33 16.01 -1.15
N THR A 24 -3.99 15.86 -2.27
CA THR A 24 -5.34 15.27 -2.34
C THR A 24 -5.42 14.28 -3.50
N THR A 25 -6.43 13.44 -3.48
CA THR A 25 -6.68 12.49 -4.58
C THR A 25 -6.99 13.27 -5.87
N PRO A 26 -6.25 13.01 -6.98
CA PRO A 26 -6.57 13.63 -8.27
C PRO A 26 -7.97 13.26 -8.74
N GLU A 27 -8.62 14.18 -9.42
CA GLU A 27 -9.99 13.98 -9.91
C GLU A 27 -10.11 12.87 -10.94
N ASP A 28 -9.06 12.59 -11.68
CA ASP A 28 -9.03 11.54 -12.73
C ASP A 28 -8.72 10.15 -12.20
N ILE A 29 -8.56 9.99 -10.89
CA ILE A 29 -8.21 8.72 -10.27
C ILE A 29 -9.39 8.15 -9.47
N GLN A 30 -9.73 6.90 -9.78
CA GLN A 30 -10.67 6.10 -9.00
C GLN A 30 -9.87 5.26 -8.01
N ARG A 31 -10.29 5.28 -6.74
CA ARG A 31 -9.65 4.48 -5.71
C ARG A 31 -10.64 3.50 -5.08
N PHE A 32 -10.11 2.34 -4.72
CA PHE A 32 -10.83 1.31 -3.97
C PHE A 32 -10.01 1.05 -2.72
N ASP A 33 -10.48 1.51 -1.57
CA ASP A 33 -9.72 1.52 -0.33
C ASP A 33 -10.10 0.37 0.59
N ASP A 34 -9.16 -0.03 1.44
CA ASP A 34 -9.37 -0.91 2.59
C ASP A 34 -9.93 -2.28 2.20
N ILE A 35 -9.37 -2.87 1.15
CA ILE A 35 -9.75 -4.22 0.71
C ILE A 35 -8.93 -5.24 1.50
N LEU A 36 -9.61 -6.14 2.21
CA LEU A 36 -8.95 -7.18 2.98
C LEU A 36 -8.41 -8.27 2.06
N TYR A 37 -7.12 -8.57 2.17
CA TYR A 37 -6.48 -9.60 1.35
C TYR A 37 -5.94 -10.79 2.17
N GLY A 38 -5.95 -10.70 3.49
CA GLY A 38 -5.43 -11.74 4.37
C GLY A 38 -6.18 -11.79 5.69
N ALA A 39 -5.58 -12.46 6.68
CA ALA A 39 -6.26 -12.73 7.95
C ALA A 39 -6.27 -11.54 8.92
N ASP A 40 -5.31 -10.62 8.81
CA ASP A 40 -5.19 -9.52 9.75
C ASP A 40 -6.03 -8.32 9.29
N PRO A 41 -7.08 -7.93 10.05
CA PRO A 41 -7.99 -6.87 9.61
C PRO A 41 -7.40 -5.47 9.68
N VAL A 42 -6.23 -5.30 10.27
CA VAL A 42 -5.55 -4.01 10.36
C VAL A 42 -4.42 -3.92 9.36
N TRP A 43 -3.61 -4.99 9.22
CA TRP A 43 -2.39 -4.95 8.42
C TRP A 43 -2.51 -5.64 7.07
N ASN A 44 -3.55 -6.44 6.84
CA ASN A 44 -3.75 -7.12 5.57
C ASN A 44 -4.81 -6.40 4.71
N LEU A 45 -4.62 -5.12 4.53
CA LEU A 45 -5.48 -4.27 3.70
C LEU A 45 -4.71 -3.76 2.49
N LEU A 46 -5.40 -3.64 1.37
CA LEU A 46 -4.84 -3.04 0.16
C LEU A 46 -5.77 -1.98 -0.41
N ASP A 47 -5.18 -1.05 -1.14
CA ASP A 47 -5.91 -0.05 -1.92
C ASP A 47 -5.57 -0.24 -3.40
N ILE A 48 -6.53 0.03 -4.27
CA ILE A 48 -6.33 0.00 -5.71
C ILE A 48 -6.59 1.39 -6.27
N TYR A 49 -5.68 1.88 -7.11
CA TYR A 49 -5.83 3.15 -7.82
C TYR A 49 -5.81 2.89 -9.31
N ARG A 50 -6.75 3.49 -10.04
CA ARG A 50 -6.78 3.35 -11.50
C ARG A 50 -7.36 4.62 -12.14
N PRO A 51 -7.05 4.90 -13.44
CA PRO A 51 -7.67 6.02 -14.15
C PRO A 51 -9.18 5.80 -14.30
N LYS A 52 -9.97 6.85 -14.10
CA LYS A 52 -11.43 6.77 -14.23
C LYS A 52 -11.91 6.53 -15.66
N ASN A 53 -11.17 7.05 -16.62
CA ASN A 53 -11.61 7.09 -18.01
C ASN A 53 -11.04 5.96 -18.86
N GLN A 54 -10.43 4.95 -18.25
CA GLN A 54 -9.90 3.79 -18.96
C GLN A 54 -10.62 2.53 -18.55
N ASP A 55 -11.22 1.87 -19.51
CA ASP A 55 -11.90 0.60 -19.32
C ASP A 55 -11.00 -0.56 -19.71
N GLY A 56 -11.33 -1.74 -19.22
CA GLY A 56 -10.63 -2.96 -19.57
C GLY A 56 -9.41 -3.21 -18.71
N LYS A 57 -8.53 -4.06 -19.22
CA LYS A 57 -7.36 -4.51 -18.48
C LYS A 57 -6.21 -3.50 -18.61
N LEU A 58 -5.62 -3.14 -17.49
CA LEU A 58 -4.47 -2.26 -17.42
C LEU A 58 -3.26 -3.03 -16.89
N PRO A 59 -2.04 -2.63 -17.29
CA PRO A 59 -0.85 -3.16 -16.61
C PRO A 59 -0.93 -2.82 -15.12
N VAL A 60 -0.52 -3.76 -14.27
CA VAL A 60 -0.62 -3.61 -12.82
C VAL A 60 0.76 -3.39 -12.22
N ILE A 61 0.88 -2.39 -11.36
CA ILE A 61 2.05 -2.17 -10.53
C ILE A 61 1.68 -2.50 -9.10
N VAL A 62 2.41 -3.44 -8.50
CA VAL A 62 2.28 -3.76 -7.08
C VAL A 62 3.35 -3.00 -6.34
N ASN A 63 2.95 -2.04 -5.53
CA ASN A 63 3.89 -1.19 -4.81
C ASN A 63 4.10 -1.73 -3.40
N ILE A 64 5.31 -2.18 -3.12
CA ILE A 64 5.70 -2.70 -1.81
C ILE A 64 6.42 -1.58 -1.07
N HIS A 65 5.77 -1.02 -0.04
CA HIS A 65 6.35 0.11 0.66
C HIS A 65 7.60 -0.29 1.46
N GLY A 66 8.54 0.66 1.56
CA GLY A 66 9.72 0.50 2.41
C GLY A 66 9.43 0.89 3.85
N GLY A 67 10.44 0.86 4.68
CA GLY A 67 10.32 1.23 6.10
C GLY A 67 11.13 0.34 7.02
N GLY A 68 12.10 -0.42 6.49
CA GLY A 68 12.95 -1.31 7.28
C GLY A 68 12.17 -2.42 7.97
N TRP A 69 11.05 -2.80 7.45
CA TRP A 69 10.13 -3.83 7.98
C TRP A 69 9.48 -3.44 9.30
N VAL A 70 9.74 -2.23 9.83
CA VAL A 70 9.20 -1.78 11.13
C VAL A 70 8.27 -0.58 10.99
N TYR A 71 8.15 0.00 9.80
CA TYR A 71 7.36 1.20 9.58
C TYR A 71 6.67 1.16 8.23
N GLY A 72 5.53 1.84 8.18
CA GLY A 72 4.83 2.13 6.95
C GLY A 72 3.49 1.41 6.85
N ASP A 73 2.70 1.89 5.92
CA ASP A 73 1.40 1.31 5.59
C ASP A 73 1.06 1.67 4.14
N LYS A 74 -0.13 1.29 3.69
CA LYS A 74 -0.56 1.53 2.32
C LYS A 74 -0.72 3.01 1.99
N GLU A 75 -0.88 3.88 2.99
CA GLU A 75 -1.08 5.31 2.76
C GLU A 75 0.20 6.10 2.55
N ILE A 76 1.36 5.62 2.97
CA ILE A 76 2.60 6.41 2.87
C ILE A 76 3.03 6.69 1.42
N TYR A 77 2.61 5.86 0.48
CA TYR A 77 2.88 6.06 -0.95
C TYR A 77 1.62 6.22 -1.77
N GLN A 78 0.49 6.63 -1.15
CA GLN A 78 -0.76 6.77 -1.88
C GLN A 78 -0.64 7.78 -3.04
N PHE A 79 0.01 8.90 -2.84
CA PHE A 79 0.14 9.92 -3.89
C PHE A 79 1.10 9.49 -4.99
N TYR A 80 2.18 8.79 -4.62
CA TYR A 80 3.06 8.18 -5.61
C TYR A 80 2.31 7.13 -6.44
N GLY A 81 1.53 6.28 -5.79
CA GLY A 81 0.71 5.28 -6.48
C GLY A 81 -0.30 5.91 -7.42
N MET A 82 -0.99 6.95 -6.97
CA MET A 82 -1.94 7.66 -7.82
C MET A 82 -1.27 8.37 -9.00
N SER A 83 -0.04 8.87 -8.82
CA SER A 83 0.75 9.45 -9.91
C SER A 83 1.05 8.40 -10.99
N LEU A 84 1.37 7.16 -10.58
CA LEU A 84 1.56 6.06 -11.52
C LEU A 84 0.24 5.69 -12.22
N ALA A 85 -0.87 5.70 -11.49
CA ALA A 85 -2.18 5.41 -12.06
C ALA A 85 -2.56 6.46 -13.13
N GLN A 86 -2.18 7.72 -12.94
CA GLN A 86 -2.41 8.75 -13.94
C GLN A 86 -1.68 8.48 -15.26
N ARG A 87 -0.66 7.62 -15.22
CA ARG A 87 0.11 7.23 -16.42
C ARG A 87 -0.43 5.97 -17.09
N GLY A 88 -1.60 5.47 -16.67
CA GLY A 88 -2.26 4.36 -17.34
C GLY A 88 -2.08 3.01 -16.67
N PHE A 89 -1.69 2.98 -15.41
CA PHE A 89 -1.52 1.73 -14.66
C PHE A 89 -2.63 1.54 -13.64
N ALA A 90 -2.94 0.28 -13.36
CA ALA A 90 -3.66 -0.06 -12.12
C ALA A 90 -2.59 -0.30 -11.05
N VAL A 91 -2.71 0.39 -9.92
CA VAL A 91 -1.71 0.35 -8.87
C VAL A 91 -2.30 -0.26 -7.61
N VAL A 92 -1.60 -1.24 -7.04
CA VAL A 92 -1.97 -1.87 -5.78
C VAL A 92 -0.97 -1.43 -4.72
N ASN A 93 -1.45 -0.66 -3.74
CA ASN A 93 -0.69 -0.32 -2.54
C ASN A 93 -1.27 -1.12 -1.39
N PHE A 94 -0.42 -1.72 -0.58
CA PHE A 94 -0.91 -2.55 0.51
C PHE A 94 -0.07 -2.40 1.77
N SER A 95 -0.71 -2.62 2.91
CA SER A 95 -0.04 -2.76 4.20
C SER A 95 0.38 -4.20 4.39
N TYR A 96 1.43 -4.41 5.17
CA TYR A 96 1.86 -5.75 5.58
C TYR A 96 2.25 -5.70 7.06
N ARG A 97 2.22 -6.83 7.72
CA ARG A 97 2.56 -6.90 9.15
C ARG A 97 4.00 -6.48 9.37
N LEU A 98 4.23 -5.72 10.43
CA LEU A 98 5.52 -5.10 10.71
C LEU A 98 6.24 -5.80 11.86
N ALA A 99 7.58 -5.80 11.80
CA ALA A 99 8.41 -6.18 12.93
C ALA A 99 8.44 -5.01 13.94
N PRO A 100 8.67 -5.26 15.21
CA PRO A 100 8.98 -6.57 15.81
C PRO A 100 7.76 -7.40 16.18
N GLU A 101 6.52 -6.88 16.04
CA GLU A 101 5.31 -7.61 16.41
C GLU A 101 5.12 -8.86 15.54
N ALA A 102 5.43 -8.74 14.24
CA ALA A 102 5.41 -9.87 13.32
C ALA A 102 6.80 -10.06 12.74
N LYS A 103 7.38 -11.24 12.96
CA LYS A 103 8.73 -11.55 12.54
C LYS A 103 8.76 -12.18 11.16
N PHE A 104 9.93 -12.10 10.48
CA PHE A 104 10.17 -12.85 9.25
C PHE A 104 9.73 -14.33 9.45
N PRO A 105 9.04 -14.97 8.52
CA PRO A 105 8.73 -14.50 7.16
C PRO A 105 7.35 -13.86 6.99
N ALA A 106 6.75 -13.28 8.05
CA ALA A 106 5.39 -12.73 7.99
C ALA A 106 5.21 -11.74 6.83
N GLN A 107 6.19 -10.88 6.59
CA GLN A 107 6.13 -9.89 5.53
C GLN A 107 6.08 -10.54 4.14
N LEU A 108 6.87 -11.58 3.92
CA LEU A 108 6.85 -12.33 2.66
C LEU A 108 5.55 -13.10 2.48
N GLU A 109 4.99 -13.64 3.56
CA GLU A 109 3.68 -14.29 3.52
C GLU A 109 2.60 -13.32 3.10
N ASP A 110 2.64 -12.09 3.62
CA ASP A 110 1.66 -11.05 3.28
C ASP A 110 1.79 -10.63 1.81
N ILE A 111 3.00 -10.46 1.30
CA ILE A 111 3.24 -10.15 -0.10
C ILE A 111 2.70 -11.27 -0.99
N ASN A 112 2.94 -12.52 -0.64
CA ASN A 112 2.40 -13.66 -1.37
C ASN A 112 0.87 -13.66 -1.37
N ASN A 113 0.26 -13.30 -0.25
CA ASN A 113 -1.19 -13.22 -0.13
C ASN A 113 -1.79 -12.13 -1.02
N VAL A 114 -1.11 -11.00 -1.18
CA VAL A 114 -1.54 -9.95 -2.12
C VAL A 114 -1.53 -10.48 -3.55
N ILE A 115 -0.47 -11.17 -3.94
CA ILE A 115 -0.36 -11.74 -5.30
C ILE A 115 -1.46 -12.78 -5.52
N THR A 116 -1.72 -13.62 -4.54
CA THR A 116 -2.80 -14.62 -4.60
C THR A 116 -4.16 -13.94 -4.75
N TRP A 117 -4.41 -12.89 -3.96
CA TRP A 117 -5.65 -12.12 -4.06
C TRP A 117 -5.83 -11.52 -5.45
N MET A 118 -4.77 -11.00 -6.04
CA MET A 118 -4.81 -10.44 -7.40
C MET A 118 -5.18 -11.49 -8.44
N TYR A 119 -4.66 -12.70 -8.32
CA TYR A 119 -5.03 -13.80 -9.21
C TYR A 119 -6.52 -14.14 -9.11
N GLN A 120 -7.06 -14.12 -7.90
CA GLN A 120 -8.46 -14.47 -7.64
C GLN A 120 -9.42 -13.36 -8.05
N ASN A 121 -8.95 -12.10 -8.10
CA ASN A 121 -9.79 -10.92 -8.31
C ASN A 121 -9.32 -10.07 -9.50
N GLY A 122 -8.56 -10.64 -10.41
CA GLY A 122 -7.90 -9.91 -11.48
C GLY A 122 -8.82 -9.24 -12.49
N ASP A 123 -10.11 -9.56 -12.47
CA ASP A 123 -11.10 -8.97 -13.37
C ASP A 123 -11.67 -7.64 -12.85
N LYS A 124 -11.22 -7.20 -11.70
CA LYS A 124 -11.75 -6.01 -11.04
C LYS A 124 -10.85 -4.81 -11.17
#